data_90bb2fa5878d3440ff1d80abf0a9ed5a
#
_entry.id   90bb2fa5878d3440ff1d80abf0a9ed5a
#
_cell.length_a   1.000
_cell.length_b   1.000
_cell.length_c   1.000
_cell.angle_alpha   90.00
_cell.angle_beta   90.00
_cell.angle_gamma   90.00
#
_symmetry.space_group_name_H-M   'P 1'
#
loop_
_entity.id
_entity.type
_entity.pdbx_description
1 polymer ?
#
loop_
_entity_poly.entity_id
_entity_poly.type
_entity_poly.pdbx_seq_one_letter_code
_entity_poly.pdbx_strand_id
1 'polypeptide(L)'
;NLMIERISFAASRRRYQGLDVMVINSSHWISEIGSKLSQECDFAMIWYHDHKRKKIKVSLRASHDHMDVSEVARSFGGGGHKLAAGFTLPPKFCIEDLFDLKP
;
A
#
# COMPACT_ATOMS: atom_id res chain seq x y z
N ASN A 1 -8.23 -17.43 -1.02
CA ASN A 1 -9.61 -17.70 -1.40
C ASN A 1 -9.95 -16.95 -2.70
N LEU A 2 -10.98 -17.39 -3.37
CA LEU A 2 -11.34 -16.86 -4.69
C LEU A 2 -11.62 -15.35 -4.68
N MET A 3 -12.24 -14.85 -3.64
CA MET A 3 -12.55 -13.42 -3.51
C MET A 3 -11.27 -12.59 -3.41
N ILE A 4 -10.31 -13.03 -2.60
CA ILE A 4 -9.02 -12.35 -2.46
C ILE A 4 -8.25 -12.36 -3.76
N GLU A 5 -8.28 -13.48 -4.50
CA GLU A 5 -7.63 -13.57 -5.80
C GLU A 5 -8.23 -12.60 -6.81
N ARG A 6 -9.56 -12.49 -6.85
CA ARG A 6 -10.24 -11.54 -7.74
C ARG A 6 -9.91 -10.10 -7.41
N ILE A 7 -9.89 -9.75 -6.13
CA ILE A 7 -9.54 -8.40 -5.70
C ILE A 7 -8.09 -8.09 -6.04
N SER A 8 -7.18 -9.05 -5.79
CA SER A 8 -5.76 -8.87 -6.09
C SER A 8 -5.50 -8.64 -7.58
N PHE A 9 -6.34 -9.20 -8.45
CA PHE A 9 -6.24 -9.00 -9.89
C PHE A 9 -6.44 -7.53 -10.29
N ALA A 10 -7.15 -6.76 -9.48
CA ALA A 10 -7.38 -5.34 -9.74
C ALA A 10 -6.20 -4.45 -9.33
N ALA A 11 -5.15 -5.03 -8.75
CA ALA A 11 -3.98 -4.27 -8.32
C ALA A 11 -3.20 -3.75 -9.54
N SER A 12 -2.61 -2.58 -9.38
CA SER A 12 -1.80 -1.94 -10.40
C SER A 12 -0.35 -1.85 -9.94
N ARG A 13 0.57 -1.92 -10.90
CA ARG A 13 1.99 -1.81 -10.60
C ARG A 13 2.45 -0.37 -10.76
N ARG A 14 3.24 0.12 -9.80
CA ARG A 14 3.78 1.47 -9.79
C ARG A 14 5.21 1.44 -9.28
N ARG A 15 5.93 2.56 -9.41
CA ARG A 15 7.24 2.72 -8.82
C ARG A 15 7.22 3.81 -7.75
N TYR A 16 7.84 3.51 -6.63
CA TYR A 16 8.02 4.46 -5.53
C TYR A 16 9.52 4.57 -5.25
N GLN A 17 10.12 5.71 -5.61
CA GLN A 17 11.56 5.95 -5.45
C GLN A 17 12.39 4.77 -5.98
N GLY A 18 12.02 4.28 -7.17
CA GLY A 18 12.68 3.16 -7.84
C GLY A 18 12.22 1.78 -7.39
N LEU A 19 11.45 1.68 -6.32
CA LEU A 19 10.95 0.40 -5.81
C LEU A 19 9.70 -0.03 -6.56
N ASP A 20 9.53 -1.34 -6.71
CA ASP A 20 8.38 -1.96 -7.37
C ASP A 20 7.25 -2.12 -6.36
N VAL A 21 6.10 -1.49 -6.62
CA VAL A 21 4.98 -1.45 -5.70
C VAL A 21 3.71 -1.92 -6.40
N MET A 22 2.98 -2.82 -5.74
CA MET A 22 1.62 -3.20 -6.16
C MET A 22 0.63 -2.40 -5.34
N VAL A 23 -0.30 -1.71 -6.03
CA VAL A 23 -1.23 -0.76 -5.40
C VAL A 23 -2.65 -1.18 -5.67
N ILE A 24 -3.48 -1.17 -4.63
CA ILE A 24 -4.90 -1.50 -4.77
C ILE A 24 -5.74 -0.65 -3.82
N ASN A 25 -6.93 -0.26 -4.30
CA ASN A 25 -7.94 0.37 -3.47
C ASN A 25 -8.84 -0.72 -2.90
N SER A 26 -8.79 -0.92 -1.59
CA SER A 26 -9.63 -1.89 -0.90
C SER A 26 -9.73 -1.54 0.57
N SER A 27 -10.95 -1.66 1.13
CA SER A 27 -11.19 -1.49 2.57
C SER A 27 -11.34 -2.83 3.29
N HIS A 28 -11.23 -3.96 2.56
CA HIS A 28 -11.41 -5.31 3.10
C HIS A 28 -10.19 -6.18 2.84
N TRP A 29 -9.98 -7.17 3.71
CA TRP A 29 -8.92 -8.18 3.59
C TRP A 29 -7.53 -7.58 3.38
N ILE A 30 -7.24 -6.47 4.08
CA ILE A 30 -6.00 -5.71 3.88
C ILE A 30 -4.76 -6.59 4.11
N SER A 31 -4.73 -7.35 5.20
CA SER A 31 -3.58 -8.20 5.52
C SER A 31 -3.43 -9.33 4.51
N GLU A 32 -4.53 -9.96 4.11
CA GLU A 32 -4.52 -11.09 3.18
C GLU A 32 -4.10 -10.65 1.77
N ILE A 33 -4.67 -9.54 1.30
CA ILE A 33 -4.30 -8.96 0.00
C ILE A 33 -2.84 -8.53 0.02
N GLY A 34 -2.43 -7.84 1.09
CA GLY A 34 -1.06 -7.37 1.23
C GLY A 34 -0.06 -8.50 1.25
N SER A 35 -0.36 -9.58 1.97
CA SER A 35 0.49 -10.76 2.02
C SER A 35 0.66 -11.38 0.63
N LYS A 36 -0.42 -11.47 -0.13
CA LYS A 36 -0.37 -12.04 -1.49
C LYS A 36 0.42 -11.15 -2.44
N LEU A 37 0.09 -9.87 -2.51
CA LEU A 37 0.71 -8.94 -3.45
C LEU A 37 2.20 -8.71 -3.15
N SER A 38 2.57 -8.64 -1.87
CA SER A 38 3.94 -8.35 -1.47
C SER A 38 4.94 -9.44 -1.82
N GLN A 39 4.47 -10.63 -2.18
CA GLN A 39 5.36 -11.71 -2.64
C GLN A 39 5.93 -11.43 -4.03
N GLU A 40 5.27 -10.59 -4.83
CA GLU A 40 5.61 -10.35 -6.23
C GLU A 40 6.19 -8.95 -6.48
N CYS A 41 6.53 -8.20 -5.42
CA CYS A 41 7.02 -6.84 -5.53
C CYS A 41 7.86 -6.48 -4.31
N ASP A 42 8.41 -5.27 -4.28
CA ASP A 42 9.14 -4.80 -3.12
C ASP A 42 8.20 -4.58 -1.93
N PHE A 43 7.07 -3.91 -2.14
CA PHE A 43 6.01 -3.86 -1.13
C PHE A 43 4.65 -3.59 -1.77
N ALA A 44 3.60 -3.92 -1.04
CA ALA A 44 2.22 -3.68 -1.45
C ALA A 44 1.63 -2.50 -0.70
N MET A 45 0.81 -1.70 -1.40
CA MET A 45 0.10 -0.57 -0.84
C MET A 45 -1.39 -0.77 -1.03
N ILE A 46 -2.12 -0.84 0.08
CA ILE A 46 -3.57 -1.00 0.09
C ILE A 46 -4.16 0.27 0.71
N TRP A 47 -5.03 0.96 -0.02
CA TRP A 47 -5.56 2.23 0.45
C TRP A 47 -7.07 2.30 0.29
N TYR A 48 -7.71 3.12 1.13
CA TYR A 48 -9.13 3.38 0.97
C TYR A 48 -9.49 4.72 1.61
N HIS A 49 -10.64 5.29 1.19
CA HIS A 49 -11.20 6.48 1.81
C HIS A 49 -11.96 6.11 3.07
N ASP A 50 -11.51 6.64 4.20
CA ASP A 50 -12.25 6.55 5.45
C ASP A 50 -13.12 7.80 5.56
N HIS A 51 -14.36 7.71 5.07
CA HIS A 51 -15.27 8.85 5.03
C HIS A 51 -15.68 9.33 6.42
N LYS A 52 -15.73 8.43 7.38
CA LYS A 52 -16.07 8.76 8.75
C LYS A 52 -15.00 9.62 9.41
N ARG A 53 -13.74 9.31 9.18
CA ARG A 53 -12.60 10.04 9.73
C ARG A 53 -12.07 11.11 8.78
N LYS A 54 -12.63 11.21 7.60
CA LYS A 54 -12.28 12.20 6.57
C LYS A 54 -10.80 12.17 6.22
N LYS A 55 -10.31 10.98 5.90
CA LYS A 55 -8.93 10.78 5.48
C LYS A 55 -8.79 9.53 4.61
N ILE A 56 -7.67 9.44 3.90
CA ILE A 56 -7.29 8.23 3.19
C ILE A 56 -6.41 7.41 4.12
N LYS A 57 -6.75 6.15 4.31
CA LYS A 57 -5.93 5.23 5.08
C LYS A 57 -5.10 4.38 4.13
N VAL A 58 -3.78 4.34 4.38
CA VAL A 58 -2.83 3.59 3.55
C VAL A 58 -2.15 2.54 4.43
N SER A 59 -2.18 1.30 3.96
CA SER A 59 -1.52 0.18 4.62
C SER A 59 -0.42 -0.36 3.71
N LEU A 60 0.74 -0.63 4.30
CA LEU A 60 1.90 -1.14 3.58
C LEU A 60 2.23 -2.54 4.09
N ARG A 61 2.54 -3.44 3.17
CA ARG A 61 2.93 -4.82 3.50
C ARG A 61 4.13 -5.23 2.66
N ALA A 62 5.07 -5.91 3.28
CA ALA A 62 6.23 -6.46 2.60
C ALA A 62 6.44 -7.91 3.01
N SER A 63 7.08 -8.70 2.14
CA SER A 63 7.38 -10.11 2.39
C SER A 63 8.88 -10.40 2.33
N HIS A 64 9.69 -9.42 1.92
CA HIS A 64 11.12 -9.62 1.68
C HIS A 64 11.95 -8.81 2.67
N ASP A 65 13.03 -9.40 3.17
CA ASP A 65 13.85 -8.82 4.24
C ASP A 65 14.57 -7.53 3.86
N HIS A 66 14.74 -7.26 2.57
CA HIS A 66 15.39 -6.01 2.14
C HIS A 66 14.50 -4.79 2.36
N MET A 67 13.21 -4.99 2.63
CA MET A 67 12.26 -3.89 2.81
C MET A 67 12.03 -3.57 4.29
N ASP A 68 11.86 -2.28 4.56
CA ASP A 68 11.35 -1.79 5.84
C ASP A 68 10.26 -0.76 5.54
N VAL A 69 9.01 -1.22 5.48
CA VAL A 69 7.88 -0.34 5.16
C VAL A 69 7.57 0.64 6.28
N SER A 70 8.08 0.42 7.50
CA SER A 70 7.91 1.39 8.58
C SER A 70 8.65 2.70 8.27
N GLU A 71 9.76 2.65 7.56
CA GLU A 71 10.47 3.85 7.13
C GLU A 71 9.64 4.66 6.13
N VAL A 72 9.00 3.98 5.17
CA VAL A 72 8.11 4.64 4.23
C VAL A 72 6.95 5.31 4.98
N ALA A 73 6.31 4.57 5.89
CA ALA A 73 5.20 5.10 6.66
C ALA A 73 5.59 6.32 7.50
N ARG A 74 6.75 6.27 8.15
CA ARG A 74 7.23 7.39 8.96
C ARG A 74 7.47 8.65 8.13
N SER A 75 7.89 8.52 6.90
CA SER A 75 8.08 9.69 6.03
C SER A 75 6.78 10.44 5.74
N PHE A 76 5.63 9.79 5.96
CA PHE A 76 4.29 10.40 5.83
C PHE A 76 3.61 10.61 7.19
N GLY A 77 4.36 10.53 8.30
CA GLY A 77 3.80 10.76 9.63
C GLY A 77 3.16 9.54 10.28
N GLY A 78 3.26 8.38 9.68
CA GLY A 78 2.73 7.14 10.23
C GLY A 78 3.80 6.30 10.94
N GLY A 79 3.61 4.98 10.90
CA GLY A 79 4.54 4.06 11.53
C GLY A 79 4.06 2.62 11.46
N GLY A 80 4.73 1.75 12.19
CA GLY A 80 4.40 0.33 12.26
C GLY A 80 5.64 -0.52 12.40
N HIS A 81 5.58 -1.70 11.80
CA HIS A 81 6.65 -2.68 11.83
C HIS A 81 7.33 -2.81 10.47
N LYS A 82 8.48 -3.45 10.45
CA LYS A 82 9.29 -3.61 9.24
C LYS A 82 8.51 -4.12 8.04
N LEU A 83 7.62 -5.09 8.24
CA LEU A 83 6.88 -5.73 7.17
C LEU A 83 5.39 -5.35 7.13
N ALA A 84 4.93 -4.52 8.05
CA ALA A 84 3.53 -4.10 8.12
C ALA A 84 3.43 -2.73 8.80
N ALA A 85 3.08 -1.72 8.04
CA ALA A 85 3.01 -0.34 8.54
C ALA A 85 1.88 0.41 7.85
N GLY A 86 1.65 1.64 8.25
CA GLY A 86 0.61 2.45 7.62
C GLY A 86 0.70 3.91 7.96
N PHE A 87 -0.04 4.71 7.21
CA PHE A 87 -0.14 6.15 7.41
C PHE A 87 -1.47 6.65 6.86
N THR A 88 -1.77 7.92 7.08
CA THR A 88 -2.98 8.54 6.57
C THR A 88 -2.62 9.77 5.73
N LEU A 89 -3.51 10.08 4.77
CA LEU A 89 -3.37 11.25 3.91
C LEU A 89 -4.66 12.07 3.95
N PRO A 90 -4.60 13.38 3.61
CA PRO A 90 -5.80 14.19 3.50
C PRO A 90 -6.78 13.59 2.49
N PRO A 91 -8.11 13.79 2.69
CA PRO A 91 -9.12 13.12 1.85
C PRO A 91 -9.08 13.49 0.38
N LYS A 92 -8.51 14.63 0.03
CA LYS A 92 -8.41 15.07 -1.37
C LYS A 92 -7.07 14.72 -2.03
N PHE A 93 -6.19 14.03 -1.31
CA PHE A 93 -4.88 13.64 -1.85
C PHE A 93 -5.07 12.67 -3.02
N CYS A 94 -4.31 12.88 -4.08
CA CYS A 94 -4.30 11.97 -5.24
C CYS A 94 -3.24 10.90 -5.02
N ILE A 95 -3.67 9.63 -4.91
CA ILE A 95 -2.75 8.51 -4.64
C ILE A 95 -1.64 8.42 -5.70
N GLU A 96 -1.93 8.73 -6.96
CA GLU A 96 -0.92 8.67 -8.01
C GLU A 96 0.25 9.63 -7.77
N ASP A 97 0.04 10.70 -7.00
CA ASP A 97 1.11 11.65 -6.69
C ASP A 97 2.17 11.09 -5.73
N LEU A 98 1.92 9.92 -5.13
CA LEU A 98 2.93 9.24 -4.31
C LEU A 98 4.04 8.60 -5.15
N PHE A 99 3.77 8.31 -6.40
CA PHE A 99 4.61 7.44 -7.21
C PHE A 99 5.47 8.21 -8.19
N ASP A 100 6.55 7.55 -8.66
CA ASP A 100 7.45 8.12 -9.62
C ASP A 100 6.70 8.40 -10.93
N LEU A 101 7.09 9.47 -11.61
CA LEU A 101 6.55 9.77 -12.93
C LEU A 101 6.95 8.65 -13.89
N LYS A 102 6.04 8.31 -14.79
CA LYS A 102 6.35 7.34 -15.84
C LYS A 102 7.38 7.94 -16.79
N PRO A 103 8.38 7.14 -17.19
CA PRO A 103 9.36 7.59 -18.19
C PRO A 103 8.71 7.85 -19.55
#